data_ab167078a6285b310ef993ac6d4f4f4f
#
_entry.id   ab167078a6285b310ef993ac6d4f4f4f
#
_cell.length_a   1.000
_cell.length_b   1.000
_cell.length_c   1.000
_cell.angle_alpha   90.00
_cell.angle_beta   90.00
_cell.angle_gamma   90.00
#
_symmetry.space_group_name_H-M   'P 1'
#
loop_
_entity.id
_entity.type
_entity.pdbx_description
1 polymer ?
#
loop_
_entity_poly.entity_id
_entity_poly.type
_entity_poly.pdbx_seq_one_letter_code
_entity_poly.pdbx_strand_id
1 'polypeptide(L)'
;MKLESYKAGDLKRIQSDYECFVPKSLKEVKVDIDEEMIRLINKAYLLLGRLDGMAITLPDIDLFVSMYVQKEAVISSQIEGTQASLVDVLQKDRNTKKKDTEEIVNYIKATHYAFKRLSDLPLCMRLIKETHAVLLSNVRGEEKMPGEFRKSQNWIGYAGSTLKNASFIPPAPEEMDICQLPDRKSVV
;
A
#
# COMPACT_ATOMS: atom_id res chain seq x y z
N MET A 1 -1.33 3.44 -24.26
CA MET A 1 -1.86 2.06 -24.04
C MET A 1 -3.37 2.10 -24.19
N LYS A 2 -3.94 1.40 -25.17
CA LYS A 2 -5.40 1.26 -25.28
C LYS A 2 -5.83 0.25 -24.20
N LEU A 3 -6.53 0.72 -23.17
CA LEU A 3 -7.00 -0.13 -22.05
C LEU A 3 -7.88 -1.30 -22.51
N GLU A 4 -8.59 -1.15 -23.61
CA GLU A 4 -9.48 -2.17 -24.20
C GLU A 4 -8.75 -3.46 -24.66
N SER A 5 -7.45 -3.39 -24.93
CA SER A 5 -6.63 -4.53 -25.35
C SER A 5 -5.69 -5.05 -24.25
N TYR A 6 -5.71 -4.42 -23.06
CA TYR A 6 -4.83 -4.80 -21.97
C TYR A 6 -5.40 -5.96 -21.16
N LYS A 7 -4.71 -7.10 -21.20
CA LYS A 7 -5.02 -8.25 -20.34
C LYS A 7 -4.12 -8.22 -19.12
N ALA A 8 -4.70 -7.93 -17.96
CA ALA A 8 -3.99 -7.75 -16.69
C ALA A 8 -3.34 -9.04 -16.15
N GLY A 9 -3.88 -10.20 -16.52
CA GLY A 9 -3.41 -11.51 -16.08
C GLY A 9 -4.28 -12.62 -16.63
N ASP A 10 -4.07 -13.82 -16.13
CA ASP A 10 -4.78 -15.03 -16.53
C ASP A 10 -5.38 -15.75 -15.32
N LEU A 11 -6.48 -16.47 -15.55
CA LEU A 11 -7.00 -17.43 -14.57
C LEU A 11 -6.19 -18.71 -14.65
N LYS A 12 -5.65 -19.16 -13.51
CA LYS A 12 -4.88 -20.39 -13.38
C LYS A 12 -5.63 -21.35 -12.45
N ARG A 13 -5.86 -22.55 -12.94
CA ARG A 13 -6.49 -23.61 -12.13
C ARG A 13 -5.49 -24.23 -11.18
N ILE A 14 -5.84 -24.29 -9.90
CA ILE A 14 -5.02 -24.83 -8.83
C ILE A 14 -5.64 -26.14 -8.33
N GLN A 15 -4.88 -27.25 -8.44
CA GLN A 15 -5.22 -28.57 -7.89
C GLN A 15 -6.65 -29.06 -8.18
N SER A 16 -7.23 -28.70 -9.32
CA SER A 16 -8.60 -29.10 -9.73
C SER A 16 -9.76 -28.46 -8.94
N ASP A 17 -9.50 -27.68 -7.89
CA ASP A 17 -10.54 -27.23 -6.98
C ASP A 17 -11.06 -25.82 -7.25
N TYR A 18 -10.19 -24.90 -7.67
CA TYR A 18 -10.57 -23.51 -7.94
C TYR A 18 -9.62 -22.84 -8.95
N GLU A 19 -10.07 -21.71 -9.48
CA GLU A 19 -9.26 -20.87 -10.37
C GLU A 19 -8.86 -19.60 -9.62
N CYS A 20 -7.56 -19.26 -9.63
CA CYS A 20 -7.06 -18.02 -9.09
C CYS A 20 -6.58 -17.08 -10.22
N PHE A 21 -6.69 -15.78 -10.00
CA PHE A 21 -6.16 -14.79 -10.91
C PHE A 21 -4.66 -14.60 -10.68
N VAL A 22 -3.86 -14.82 -11.73
CA VAL A 22 -2.41 -14.57 -11.70
C VAL A 22 -2.12 -13.36 -12.57
N PRO A 23 -1.65 -12.23 -12.02
CA PRO A 23 -1.33 -11.05 -12.78
C PRO A 23 -0.10 -11.28 -13.65
N LYS A 24 -0.02 -10.57 -14.77
CA LYS A 24 1.20 -10.51 -15.57
C LYS A 24 2.33 -9.85 -14.79
N SER A 25 3.54 -10.35 -14.96
CA SER A 25 4.73 -9.68 -14.44
C SER A 25 4.82 -8.25 -15.00
N LEU A 26 5.08 -7.27 -14.13
CA LEU A 26 5.29 -5.88 -14.55
C LEU A 26 6.45 -5.73 -15.56
N LYS A 27 7.39 -6.68 -15.58
CA LYS A 27 8.50 -6.72 -16.57
C LYS A 27 8.02 -7.02 -18.00
N GLU A 28 6.86 -7.67 -18.12
CA GLU A 28 6.27 -8.05 -19.42
C GLU A 28 5.33 -6.96 -19.96
N VAL A 29 4.94 -6.01 -19.09
CA VAL A 29 4.04 -4.92 -19.46
C VAL A 29 4.81 -3.87 -20.24
N LYS A 30 4.51 -3.72 -21.52
CA LYS A 30 5.01 -2.62 -22.34
C LYS A 30 4.04 -1.44 -22.25
N VAL A 31 4.56 -0.31 -21.82
CA VAL A 31 3.81 0.95 -21.80
C VAL A 31 4.21 1.76 -23.02
N ASP A 32 3.28 1.97 -23.93
CA ASP A 32 3.48 2.88 -25.06
C ASP A 32 3.30 4.31 -24.56
N ILE A 33 4.34 5.10 -24.70
CA ILE A 33 4.33 6.52 -24.31
C ILE A 33 3.99 7.32 -25.57
N ASP A 34 2.75 7.79 -25.66
CA ASP A 34 2.30 8.66 -26.73
C ASP A 34 2.55 10.15 -26.42
N GLU A 35 2.28 11.03 -27.37
CA GLU A 35 2.53 12.48 -27.25
C GLU A 35 1.72 13.10 -26.08
N GLU A 36 0.50 12.63 -25.85
CA GLU A 36 -0.32 13.13 -24.74
C GLU A 36 0.28 12.75 -23.40
N MET A 37 0.77 11.51 -23.27
CA MET A 37 1.44 11.05 -22.05
C MET A 37 2.73 11.83 -21.80
N ILE A 38 3.54 12.10 -22.84
CA ILE A 38 4.73 12.94 -22.72
C ILE A 38 4.34 14.33 -22.22
N ARG A 39 3.29 14.93 -22.77
CA ARG A 39 2.79 16.25 -22.33
C ARG A 39 2.37 16.23 -20.86
N LEU A 40 1.66 15.20 -20.41
CA LEU A 40 1.25 15.06 -19.01
C LEU A 40 2.44 14.83 -18.08
N ILE A 41 3.40 14.02 -18.46
CA ILE A 41 4.65 13.79 -17.73
C ILE A 41 5.40 15.13 -17.55
N ASN A 42 5.59 15.88 -18.65
CA ASN A 42 6.27 17.18 -18.58
C ASN A 42 5.53 18.17 -17.68
N LYS A 43 4.19 18.20 -17.74
CA LYS A 43 3.37 19.03 -16.84
C LYS A 43 3.55 18.60 -15.38
N ALA A 44 3.58 17.30 -15.10
CA ALA A 44 3.79 16.76 -13.74
C ALA A 44 5.17 17.15 -13.21
N TYR A 45 6.24 17.01 -14.00
CA TYR A 45 7.58 17.44 -13.60
C TYR A 45 7.67 18.94 -13.33
N LEU A 46 7.03 19.76 -14.16
CA LEU A 46 6.98 21.20 -13.93
C LEU A 46 6.30 21.57 -12.61
N LEU A 47 5.18 20.91 -12.29
CA LEU A 47 4.44 21.15 -11.06
C LEU A 47 5.22 20.62 -9.83
N LEU A 48 5.89 19.48 -9.93
CA LEU A 48 6.77 18.97 -8.87
C LEU A 48 7.94 19.92 -8.61
N GLY A 49 8.59 20.44 -9.67
CA GLY A 49 9.66 21.41 -9.50
C GLY A 49 9.19 22.73 -8.87
N ARG A 50 7.96 23.19 -9.18
CA ARG A 50 7.35 24.34 -8.49
C ARG A 50 7.08 24.05 -7.02
N LEU A 51 6.54 22.88 -6.71
CA LEU A 51 6.28 22.45 -5.34
C LEU A 51 7.58 22.40 -4.53
N ASP A 52 8.62 21.79 -5.10
CA ASP A 52 9.96 21.71 -4.49
C ASP A 52 10.53 23.11 -4.19
N GLY A 53 10.46 24.02 -5.17
CA GLY A 53 10.88 25.40 -4.98
C GLY A 53 10.08 26.17 -3.91
N MET A 54 8.76 25.91 -3.81
CA MET A 54 7.93 26.51 -2.76
C MET A 54 8.22 25.91 -1.37
N ALA A 55 8.56 24.64 -1.30
CA ALA A 55 8.88 23.95 -0.04
C ALA A 55 10.07 24.60 0.68
N ILE A 56 11.04 25.15 -0.05
CA ILE A 56 12.20 25.86 0.50
C ILE A 56 11.79 27.09 1.32
N THR A 57 10.63 27.69 1.03
CA THR A 57 10.14 28.87 1.73
C THR A 57 9.39 28.55 3.03
N LEU A 58 9.12 27.29 3.32
CA LEU A 58 8.44 26.87 4.54
C LEU A 58 9.41 26.95 5.73
N PRO A 59 8.97 27.55 6.86
CA PRO A 59 9.81 27.66 8.07
C PRO A 59 10.20 26.30 8.65
N ASP A 60 9.32 25.31 8.58
CA ASP A 60 9.51 23.95 9.06
C ASP A 60 8.78 22.99 8.13
N ILE A 61 9.53 22.40 7.20
CA ILE A 61 8.99 21.45 6.23
C ILE A 61 8.60 20.12 6.89
N ASP A 62 9.32 19.69 7.93
CA ASP A 62 9.07 18.41 8.59
C ASP A 62 7.75 18.47 9.37
N LEU A 63 7.48 19.58 10.05
CA LEU A 63 6.20 19.82 10.70
C LEU A 63 5.06 19.83 9.68
N PHE A 64 5.24 20.53 8.56
CA PHE A 64 4.24 20.61 7.49
C PHE A 64 3.92 19.22 6.93
N VAL A 65 4.93 18.43 6.58
CA VAL A 65 4.77 17.07 6.07
C VAL A 65 4.10 16.18 7.10
N SER A 66 4.51 16.29 8.39
CA SER A 66 3.89 15.52 9.49
C SER A 66 2.39 15.78 9.60
N MET A 67 1.94 17.04 9.47
CA MET A 67 0.52 17.39 9.49
C MET A 67 -0.26 16.75 8.32
N TYR A 68 0.33 16.70 7.12
CA TYR A 68 -0.29 16.03 5.97
C TYR A 68 -0.37 14.52 6.15
N VAL A 69 0.68 13.89 6.68
CA VAL A 69 0.68 12.45 7.01
C VAL A 69 -0.43 12.12 8.01
N GLN A 70 -0.60 12.95 9.05
CA GLN A 70 -1.67 12.76 10.03
C GLN A 70 -3.06 12.91 9.42
N LYS A 71 -3.26 13.95 8.59
CA LYS A 71 -4.53 14.17 7.88
C LYS A 71 -4.85 13.02 6.93
N GLU A 72 -3.87 12.55 6.20
CA GLU A 72 -4.01 11.41 5.27
C GLU A 72 -4.37 10.13 6.02
N ALA A 73 -3.68 9.83 7.13
CA ALA A 73 -3.96 8.67 7.97
C ALA A 73 -5.42 8.65 8.47
N VAL A 74 -5.94 9.79 8.92
CA VAL A 74 -7.33 9.92 9.36
C VAL A 74 -8.30 9.69 8.21
N ILE A 75 -8.09 10.36 7.06
CA ILE A 75 -8.99 10.25 5.90
C ILE A 75 -8.99 8.82 5.36
N SER A 76 -7.83 8.20 5.21
CA SER A 76 -7.71 6.80 4.75
C SER A 76 -8.44 5.84 5.69
N SER A 77 -8.27 6.01 7.00
CA SER A 77 -8.95 5.20 8.00
C SER A 77 -10.48 5.40 7.98
N GLN A 78 -10.95 6.63 7.75
CA GLN A 78 -12.39 6.91 7.60
C GLN A 78 -12.99 6.22 6.36
N ILE A 79 -12.26 6.14 5.26
CA ILE A 79 -12.67 5.37 4.06
C ILE A 79 -12.82 3.88 4.41
N GLU A 80 -11.98 3.35 5.28
CA GLU A 80 -12.03 1.96 5.77
C GLU A 80 -13.11 1.76 6.86
N GLY A 81 -13.85 2.80 7.23
CA GLY A 81 -14.98 2.74 8.15
C GLY A 81 -14.66 3.07 9.61
N THR A 82 -13.47 3.59 9.93
CA THR A 82 -13.19 4.12 11.28
C THR A 82 -13.91 5.46 11.48
N GLN A 83 -14.27 5.78 12.73
CA GLN A 83 -14.96 7.03 13.07
C GLN A 83 -14.07 8.02 13.81
N ALA A 84 -12.76 7.75 13.92
CA ALA A 84 -11.84 8.65 14.60
C ALA A 84 -11.58 9.92 13.78
N SER A 85 -11.47 11.05 14.47
CA SER A 85 -11.14 12.35 13.88
C SER A 85 -9.67 12.72 14.12
N LEU A 86 -9.19 13.73 13.40
CA LEU A 86 -7.83 14.27 13.63
C LEU A 86 -7.67 14.80 15.07
N VAL A 87 -8.73 15.37 15.64
CA VAL A 87 -8.73 15.88 17.02
C VAL A 87 -8.53 14.75 18.02
N ASP A 88 -9.20 13.59 17.79
CA ASP A 88 -9.07 12.40 18.65
C ASP A 88 -7.63 11.85 18.64
N VAL A 89 -6.98 11.89 17.48
CA VAL A 89 -5.57 11.46 17.33
C VAL A 89 -4.62 12.40 18.07
N LEU A 90 -4.85 13.72 17.95
CA LEU A 90 -3.98 14.74 18.55
C LEU A 90 -4.18 14.85 20.07
N GLN A 91 -5.42 14.72 20.56
CA GLN A 91 -5.76 14.92 21.99
C GLN A 91 -5.68 13.64 22.81
N LYS A 92 -5.45 12.46 22.20
CA LYS A 92 -5.54 11.14 22.85
C LYS A 92 -6.81 11.03 23.71
N ASP A 93 -7.94 11.50 23.15
CA ASP A 93 -9.18 11.60 23.91
C ASP A 93 -9.65 10.21 24.36
N ARG A 94 -10.01 10.11 25.65
CA ARG A 94 -10.38 8.85 26.32
C ARG A 94 -11.73 8.29 25.86
N ASN A 95 -12.49 9.04 25.06
CA ASN A 95 -13.86 8.70 24.67
C ASN A 95 -13.99 8.06 23.28
N THR A 96 -12.98 8.15 22.41
CA THR A 96 -12.97 7.43 21.14
C THR A 96 -12.64 5.96 21.36
N LYS A 97 -13.17 5.09 20.51
CA LYS A 97 -12.82 3.66 20.54
C LYS A 97 -11.31 3.55 20.44
N LYS A 98 -10.67 3.19 21.54
CA LYS A 98 -9.21 3.16 21.70
C LYS A 98 -8.50 2.43 20.56
N LYS A 99 -9.15 1.38 20.00
CA LYS A 99 -8.63 0.60 18.89
C LYS A 99 -8.52 1.39 17.57
N ASP A 100 -9.54 2.20 17.24
CA ASP A 100 -9.55 2.98 15.98
C ASP A 100 -8.45 4.05 16.00
N THR A 101 -8.23 4.67 17.15
CA THR A 101 -7.17 5.65 17.34
C THR A 101 -5.78 5.00 17.27
N GLU A 102 -5.62 3.80 17.83
CA GLU A 102 -4.36 3.04 17.78
C GLU A 102 -3.97 2.64 16.35
N GLU A 103 -4.94 2.25 15.51
CA GLU A 103 -4.70 1.95 14.09
C GLU A 103 -4.17 3.19 13.34
N ILE A 104 -4.75 4.36 13.56
CA ILE A 104 -4.29 5.62 12.95
C ILE A 104 -2.89 6.01 13.43
N VAL A 105 -2.64 5.90 14.73
CA VAL A 105 -1.31 6.18 15.32
C VAL A 105 -0.25 5.24 14.72
N ASN A 106 -0.59 3.97 14.51
CA ASN A 106 0.31 3.02 13.89
C ASN A 106 0.56 3.33 12.40
N TYR A 107 -0.47 3.79 11.68
CA TYR A 107 -0.28 4.25 10.31
C TYR A 107 0.74 5.40 10.23
N ILE A 108 0.61 6.38 11.11
CA ILE A 108 1.56 7.51 11.20
C ILE A 108 2.97 7.00 11.52
N LYS A 109 3.10 6.11 12.52
CA LYS A 109 4.39 5.51 12.89
C LYS A 109 5.01 4.71 11.74
N ALA A 110 4.22 3.90 11.04
CA ALA A 110 4.66 3.09 9.91
C ALA A 110 5.14 3.97 8.75
N THR A 111 4.43 5.07 8.48
CA THR A 111 4.82 6.04 7.46
C THR A 111 6.15 6.72 7.80
N HIS A 112 6.31 7.23 9.02
CA HIS A 112 7.59 7.81 9.47
C HIS A 112 8.72 6.78 9.46
N TYR A 113 8.45 5.55 9.88
CA TYR A 113 9.41 4.45 9.82
C TYR A 113 9.88 4.21 8.39
N ALA A 114 8.94 4.11 7.44
CA ALA A 114 9.25 3.87 6.03
C ALA A 114 10.11 5.00 5.44
N PHE A 115 9.74 6.27 5.67
CA PHE A 115 10.54 7.41 5.19
C PHE A 115 11.96 7.41 5.76
N LYS A 116 12.10 7.21 7.07
CA LYS A 116 13.42 7.13 7.70
C LYS A 116 14.24 5.96 7.14
N ARG A 117 13.59 4.83 6.90
CA ARG A 117 14.26 3.61 6.44
C ARG A 117 14.71 3.69 4.98
N LEU A 118 14.02 4.52 4.16
CA LEU A 118 14.39 4.75 2.75
C LEU A 118 15.79 5.37 2.58
N SER A 119 16.36 6.01 3.60
CA SER A 119 17.75 6.49 3.55
C SER A 119 18.76 5.35 3.49
N ASP A 120 18.43 4.20 4.07
CA ASP A 120 19.34 3.04 4.22
C ASP A 120 18.93 1.87 3.30
N LEU A 121 17.66 1.82 2.91
CA LEU A 121 17.08 0.69 2.20
C LEU A 121 16.20 1.19 1.05
N PRO A 122 16.46 0.80 -0.20
CA PRO A 122 15.60 1.17 -1.32
C PRO A 122 14.21 0.57 -1.17
N LEU A 123 13.25 1.09 -1.97
CA LEU A 123 11.91 0.49 -2.04
C LEU A 123 12.01 -0.96 -2.53
N CYS A 124 11.87 -1.89 -1.61
CA CYS A 124 12.00 -3.33 -1.81
C CYS A 124 11.04 -4.10 -0.90
N MET A 125 10.93 -5.40 -1.10
CA MET A 125 10.02 -6.23 -0.30
C MET A 125 10.34 -6.22 1.20
N ARG A 126 11.62 -6.13 1.56
CA ARG A 126 12.03 -6.03 2.96
C ARG A 126 11.47 -4.77 3.63
N LEU A 127 11.59 -3.61 2.97
CA LEU A 127 11.01 -2.36 3.49
C LEU A 127 9.51 -2.48 3.69
N ILE A 128 8.79 -3.06 2.72
CA ILE A 128 7.33 -3.26 2.81
C ILE A 128 6.98 -4.16 4.01
N LYS A 129 7.70 -5.27 4.20
CA LYS A 129 7.50 -6.21 5.31
C LYS A 129 7.76 -5.55 6.67
N GLU A 130 8.88 -4.82 6.79
CA GLU A 130 9.24 -4.08 8.00
C GLU A 130 8.15 -3.02 8.34
N THR A 131 7.71 -2.26 7.33
CA THR A 131 6.65 -1.25 7.48
C THR A 131 5.30 -1.87 7.89
N HIS A 132 4.94 -2.99 7.28
CA HIS A 132 3.72 -3.73 7.62
C HIS A 132 3.74 -4.27 9.06
N ALA A 133 4.90 -4.71 9.55
CA ALA A 133 5.06 -5.13 10.93
C ALA A 133 4.81 -3.98 11.92
N VAL A 134 5.30 -2.76 11.61
CA VAL A 134 5.03 -1.57 12.42
C VAL A 134 3.55 -1.19 12.37
N LEU A 135 2.93 -1.26 11.20
CA LEU A 135 1.52 -0.89 10.98
C LEU A 135 0.56 -1.73 11.84
N LEU A 136 0.77 -3.03 11.92
CA LEU A 136 -0.12 -3.96 12.61
C LEU A 136 0.32 -4.30 14.05
N SER A 137 1.25 -3.55 14.62
CA SER A 137 1.73 -3.75 15.99
C SER A 137 0.64 -3.39 17.01
N ASN A 138 0.24 -4.33 17.87
CA ASN A 138 -0.76 -4.16 18.95
C ASN A 138 -2.16 -3.69 18.47
N VAL A 139 -2.51 -3.95 17.23
CA VAL A 139 -3.83 -3.66 16.65
C VAL A 139 -4.46 -4.90 16.03
N ARG A 140 -5.68 -4.77 15.51
CA ARG A 140 -6.36 -5.86 14.82
C ARG A 140 -5.51 -6.39 13.66
N GLY A 141 -5.25 -7.70 13.66
CA GLY A 141 -4.40 -8.37 12.67
C GLY A 141 -2.99 -8.70 13.17
N GLU A 142 -2.61 -8.30 14.37
CA GLU A 142 -1.33 -8.67 14.97
C GLU A 142 -1.15 -10.20 15.03
N GLU A 143 -2.22 -10.95 15.22
CA GLU A 143 -2.22 -12.42 15.22
C GLU A 143 -1.94 -13.05 13.85
N LYS A 144 -1.95 -12.26 12.77
CA LYS A 144 -1.76 -12.72 11.37
C LYS A 144 -0.32 -12.60 10.87
N MET A 145 0.65 -12.65 11.76
CA MET A 145 2.09 -12.55 11.46
C MET A 145 2.45 -11.30 10.63
N PRO A 146 2.32 -10.09 11.19
CA PRO A 146 2.69 -8.84 10.52
C PRO A 146 4.12 -8.90 9.95
N GLY A 147 4.30 -8.38 8.74
CA GLY A 147 5.58 -8.43 8.05
C GLY A 147 5.85 -9.71 7.27
N GLU A 148 4.97 -10.71 7.36
CA GLU A 148 5.08 -11.95 6.60
C GLU A 148 4.01 -12.07 5.51
N PHE A 149 4.35 -12.76 4.43
CA PHE A 149 3.37 -13.11 3.42
C PHE A 149 2.46 -14.23 3.92
N ARG A 150 1.21 -14.21 3.47
CA ARG A 150 0.25 -15.26 3.77
C ARG A 150 0.73 -16.63 3.28
N LYS A 151 0.44 -17.66 4.06
CA LYS A 151 0.73 -19.07 3.74
C LYS A 151 -0.52 -19.84 3.32
N SER A 152 -1.70 -19.22 3.46
CA SER A 152 -2.98 -19.81 3.08
C SER A 152 -3.66 -19.02 1.97
N GLN A 153 -4.52 -19.69 1.20
CA GLN A 153 -5.33 -19.04 0.18
C GLN A 153 -6.41 -18.21 0.83
N ASN A 154 -6.57 -16.97 0.38
CA ASN A 154 -7.69 -16.09 0.72
C ASN A 154 -8.54 -15.83 -0.53
N TRP A 155 -9.73 -15.26 -0.33
CA TRP A 155 -10.67 -14.94 -1.39
C TRP A 155 -11.55 -13.77 -0.98
N ILE A 156 -12.21 -13.17 -1.97
CA ILE A 156 -13.23 -12.13 -1.79
C ILE A 156 -14.57 -12.73 -2.22
N GLY A 157 -15.59 -12.56 -1.39
CA GLY A 157 -16.95 -13.04 -1.66
C GLY A 157 -17.93 -12.53 -0.62
N TYR A 158 -19.21 -12.92 -0.77
CA TYR A 158 -20.25 -12.62 0.21
C TYR A 158 -20.04 -13.40 1.51
N ALA A 159 -20.73 -12.99 2.58
CA ALA A 159 -20.70 -13.71 3.85
C ALA A 159 -21.09 -15.19 3.63
N GLY A 160 -20.24 -16.11 4.13
CA GLY A 160 -20.42 -17.55 3.92
C GLY A 160 -19.83 -18.10 2.61
N SER A 161 -19.20 -17.27 1.76
CA SER A 161 -18.51 -17.76 0.58
C SER A 161 -17.32 -18.65 0.94
N THR A 162 -17.08 -19.62 0.08
CA THR A 162 -15.93 -20.52 0.10
C THR A 162 -15.08 -20.29 -1.15
N LEU A 163 -13.93 -20.93 -1.25
CA LEU A 163 -13.10 -20.88 -2.48
C LEU A 163 -13.86 -21.29 -3.74
N LYS A 164 -14.88 -22.17 -3.63
CA LYS A 164 -15.63 -22.66 -4.78
C LYS A 164 -16.62 -21.65 -5.37
N ASN A 165 -17.10 -20.71 -4.56
CA ASN A 165 -18.11 -19.71 -4.95
C ASN A 165 -17.67 -18.27 -4.66
N ALA A 166 -16.37 -18.06 -4.49
CA ALA A 166 -15.79 -16.74 -4.30
C ALA A 166 -15.95 -15.87 -5.55
N SER A 167 -16.17 -14.58 -5.34
CA SER A 167 -16.24 -13.59 -6.43
C SER A 167 -14.87 -13.32 -7.04
N PHE A 168 -13.81 -13.43 -6.25
CA PHE A 168 -12.43 -13.25 -6.69
C PHE A 168 -11.47 -14.04 -5.82
N ILE A 169 -10.54 -14.74 -6.47
CA ILE A 169 -9.46 -15.46 -5.81
C ILE A 169 -8.13 -14.90 -6.30
N PRO A 170 -7.36 -14.24 -5.42
CA PRO A 170 -6.03 -13.74 -5.76
C PRO A 170 -5.04 -14.88 -6.01
N PRO A 171 -3.82 -14.59 -6.50
CA PRO A 171 -2.80 -15.60 -6.74
C PRO A 171 -2.63 -16.57 -5.57
N ALA A 172 -2.32 -17.82 -5.85
CA ALA A 172 -1.96 -18.78 -4.79
C ALA A 172 -0.69 -18.30 -4.05
N PRO A 173 -0.49 -18.65 -2.77
CA PRO A 173 0.71 -18.26 -2.03
C PRO A 173 2.02 -18.58 -2.76
N GLU A 174 2.06 -19.71 -3.45
CA GLU A 174 3.23 -20.18 -4.23
C GLU A 174 3.50 -19.33 -5.48
N GLU A 175 2.48 -18.64 -6.00
CA GLU A 175 2.58 -17.76 -7.17
C GLU A 175 2.94 -16.31 -6.80
N MET A 176 3.06 -16.00 -5.51
CA MET A 176 3.30 -14.61 -5.07
C MET A 176 4.69 -14.09 -5.45
N ASP A 177 5.67 -14.95 -5.63
CA ASP A 177 7.02 -14.55 -6.04
C ASP A 177 7.05 -13.82 -7.40
N ILE A 178 6.10 -14.14 -8.29
CA ILE A 178 5.94 -13.48 -9.59
C ILE A 178 5.50 -12.02 -9.43
N CYS A 179 4.79 -11.72 -8.35
CA CYS A 179 4.20 -10.41 -8.08
C CYS A 179 5.10 -9.51 -7.23
N GLN A 180 6.24 -10.03 -6.74
CA GLN A 180 7.08 -9.32 -5.78
C GLN A 180 8.08 -8.37 -6.46
N LEU A 181 8.33 -7.25 -5.80
CA LEU A 181 9.45 -6.39 -6.13
C LEU A 181 10.76 -7.14 -5.84
N PRO A 182 11.76 -7.09 -6.75
CA PRO A 182 13.04 -7.72 -6.48
C PRO A 182 13.66 -7.15 -5.19
N ASP A 183 14.09 -8.05 -4.31
CA ASP A 183 14.89 -7.67 -3.17
C ASP A 183 16.29 -7.31 -3.69
N ARG A 184 16.47 -6.07 -4.11
CA ARG A 184 17.78 -5.59 -4.53
C ARG A 184 18.66 -5.57 -3.29
N LYS A 185 19.54 -6.58 -3.18
CA LYS A 185 20.73 -6.45 -2.37
C LYS A 185 21.40 -5.16 -2.83
N SER A 186 21.71 -4.29 -1.88
CA SER A 186 22.43 -3.04 -2.07
C SER A 186 23.43 -3.14 -3.22
N VAL A 187 23.21 -2.33 -4.26
CA VAL A 187 24.27 -2.02 -5.20
C VAL A 187 25.21 -1.12 -4.40
N VAL A 188 26.32 -1.68 -3.97
CA VAL A 188 27.50 -0.94 -3.51
C VAL A 188 28.06 -0.16 -4.66
#